data_a1db43ec6e8b02acb775a76c401c1e77
#
_entry.id   a1db43ec6e8b02acb775a76c401c1e77
#
_cell.length_a   1.000
_cell.length_b   1.000
_cell.length_c   1.000
_cell.angle_alpha   90.00
_cell.angle_beta   90.00
_cell.angle_gamma   90.00
#
_symmetry.space_group_name_H-M   'P 1'
#
loop_
_entity.id
_entity.type
_entity.pdbx_description
1 polymer ?
#
loop_
_entity_poly.entity_id
_entity_poly.type
_entity_poly.pdbx_seq_one_letter_code
_entity_poly.pdbx_strand_id
1 'polypeptide(L)'
;MYSFSNKRDRTQLAVGVSKPYTYILGGIVINPFGANIVITLPMLDGLENDCIIKKEEQVLIGIPAEYPTELINNLCIYFDKEKSVYKAFLLWMVRGEEGSYLLILDSKEDPNILYPRIGNFCSRFLKDKMLDIVSANSDFGKNVIKEHKSFYERD
;
A
#
# COMPACT_ATOMS: atom_id res chain seq x y z
N MET A 1 22.16 -9.57 -8.40
CA MET A 1 21.23 -10.26 -9.31
C MET A 1 20.90 -11.62 -8.70
N TYR A 2 19.69 -11.87 -8.34
CA TYR A 2 19.22 -13.15 -7.82
C TYR A 2 18.29 -13.78 -8.85
N SER A 3 18.65 -14.97 -9.34
CA SER A 3 17.81 -15.76 -10.24
C SER A 3 17.08 -16.81 -9.41
N PHE A 4 15.77 -16.90 -9.54
CA PHE A 4 14.94 -17.86 -8.83
C PHE A 4 14.50 -18.95 -9.81
N SER A 5 14.98 -20.16 -9.61
CA SER A 5 14.75 -21.27 -10.55
C SER A 5 13.69 -22.29 -10.08
N ASN A 6 13.02 -22.08 -8.93
CA ASN A 6 12.15 -23.13 -8.41
C ASN A 6 10.79 -22.60 -7.90
N LYS A 7 9.71 -23.09 -8.52
CA LYS A 7 8.31 -22.76 -8.24
C LYS A 7 7.78 -23.18 -6.85
N ARG A 8 8.56 -23.95 -6.08
CA ARG A 8 7.99 -24.64 -4.90
C ARG A 8 8.25 -23.94 -3.58
N ASP A 9 9.14 -22.99 -3.53
CA ASP A 9 9.52 -22.39 -2.25
C ASP A 9 9.59 -20.86 -2.36
N ARG A 10 8.43 -20.22 -2.24
CA ARG A 10 8.32 -18.75 -2.21
C ARG A 10 9.01 -18.14 -0.98
N THR A 11 9.33 -18.95 0.03
CA THR A 11 10.06 -18.49 1.23
C THR A 11 11.54 -18.27 0.94
N GLN A 12 12.08 -18.89 -0.11
CA GLN A 12 13.48 -18.68 -0.53
C GLN A 12 13.74 -17.33 -1.20
N LEU A 13 12.68 -16.60 -1.58
CA LEU A 13 12.80 -15.22 -2.07
C LEU A 13 13.52 -14.29 -1.08
N ALA A 14 13.57 -14.66 0.18
CA ALA A 14 14.23 -13.90 1.24
C ALA A 14 15.71 -14.29 1.44
N VAL A 15 16.22 -15.30 0.75
CA VAL A 15 17.61 -15.70 0.86
C VAL A 15 18.51 -14.65 0.21
N GLY A 16 19.32 -14.00 1.01
CA GLY A 16 20.22 -12.93 0.57
C GLY A 16 19.68 -11.52 0.77
N VAL A 17 18.45 -11.37 1.24
CA VAL A 17 17.90 -10.10 1.70
C VAL A 17 18.08 -10.03 3.22
N SER A 18 18.76 -9.01 3.72
CA SER A 18 18.92 -8.81 5.16
C SER A 18 17.55 -8.60 5.81
N LYS A 19 17.28 -9.37 6.85
CA LYS A 19 16.06 -9.21 7.68
C LYS A 19 15.95 -7.79 8.22
N PRO A 20 14.74 -7.27 8.48
CA PRO A 20 13.44 -7.96 8.49
C PRO A 20 12.63 -7.76 7.21
N TYR A 21 11.89 -8.73 6.82
CA TYR A 21 10.82 -8.64 5.84
C TYR A 21 9.49 -9.03 6.49
N THR A 22 8.43 -8.46 6.00
CA THR A 22 7.08 -8.71 6.52
C THR A 22 6.13 -8.97 5.36
N TYR A 23 5.32 -10.02 5.49
CA TYR A 23 4.23 -10.28 4.57
C TYR A 23 3.08 -9.33 4.88
N ILE A 24 2.59 -8.64 3.87
CA ILE A 24 1.38 -7.81 3.94
C ILE A 24 0.31 -8.40 3.04
N LEU A 25 -0.94 -8.00 3.28
CA LEU A 25 -2.05 -8.36 2.39
C LEU A 25 -1.75 -7.80 0.98
N GLY A 26 -1.48 -8.72 0.04
CA GLY A 26 -1.16 -8.36 -1.34
C GLY A 26 0.32 -8.22 -1.67
N GLY A 27 1.25 -8.57 -0.76
CA GLY A 27 2.67 -8.54 -1.09
C GLY A 27 3.62 -8.74 0.08
N ILE A 28 4.88 -8.39 -0.13
CA ILE A 28 5.98 -8.47 0.84
C ILE A 28 6.59 -7.08 1.00
N VAL A 29 6.79 -6.63 2.24
CA VAL A 29 7.61 -5.46 2.56
C VAL A 29 8.99 -5.91 2.98
N ILE A 30 9.99 -5.41 2.31
CA ILE A 30 11.40 -5.64 2.67
C ILE A 30 11.91 -4.39 3.38
N ASN A 31 12.52 -4.62 4.56
CA ASN A 31 13.06 -3.55 5.40
C ASN A 31 12.02 -2.46 5.78
N PRO A 32 10.98 -2.80 6.55
CA PRO A 32 9.90 -1.88 6.89
C PRO A 32 10.31 -0.70 7.80
N PHE A 33 11.55 -0.68 8.26
CA PHE A 33 12.08 0.35 9.17
C PHE A 33 13.11 1.29 8.53
N GLY A 34 13.24 1.25 7.20
CA GLY A 34 14.20 2.07 6.47
C GLY A 34 13.74 2.33 5.05
N ALA A 35 14.65 2.24 4.09
CA ALA A 35 14.30 2.23 2.67
C ALA A 35 13.48 0.96 2.36
N ASN A 36 12.19 1.11 2.21
CA ASN A 36 11.24 0.00 2.07
C ASN A 36 11.12 -0.43 0.61
N ILE A 37 11.19 -1.74 0.37
CA ILE A 37 10.79 -2.32 -0.90
C ILE A 37 9.47 -3.05 -0.66
N VAL A 38 8.43 -2.61 -1.33
CA VAL A 38 7.13 -3.29 -1.34
C VAL A 38 7.04 -4.12 -2.61
N ILE A 39 6.94 -5.44 -2.46
CA ILE A 39 6.72 -6.37 -3.57
C ILE A 39 5.25 -6.78 -3.49
N THR A 40 4.46 -6.34 -4.44
CA THR A 40 3.04 -6.71 -4.53
C THR A 40 2.86 -8.11 -5.10
N LEU A 41 1.68 -8.71 -4.91
CA LEU A 41 1.37 -10.02 -5.51
C LEU A 41 1.56 -10.05 -7.03
N PRO A 42 1.10 -9.05 -7.81
CA PRO A 42 1.37 -9.01 -9.25
C PRO A 42 2.87 -8.98 -9.59
N MET A 43 3.70 -8.34 -8.75
CA MET A 43 5.16 -8.36 -8.93
C MET A 43 5.73 -9.75 -8.61
N LEU A 44 5.19 -10.46 -7.61
CA LEU A 44 5.59 -11.83 -7.30
C LEU A 44 5.20 -12.79 -8.43
N ASP A 45 4.03 -12.63 -9.03
CA ASP A 45 3.61 -13.42 -10.18
C ASP A 45 4.46 -13.13 -11.41
N GLY A 46 4.90 -11.87 -11.58
CA GLY A 46 5.85 -11.46 -12.62
C GLY A 46 7.24 -12.08 -12.47
N LEU A 47 7.66 -12.43 -11.25
CA LEU A 47 8.95 -13.09 -10.99
C LEU A 47 9.02 -14.52 -11.55
N GLU A 48 7.89 -15.16 -11.82
CA GLU A 48 7.87 -16.46 -12.50
C GLU A 48 8.37 -16.37 -13.95
N ASN A 49 8.47 -15.17 -14.50
CA ASN A 49 8.93 -14.88 -15.87
C ASN A 49 10.32 -14.21 -15.93
N ASP A 50 11.26 -14.61 -15.09
CA ASP A 50 12.65 -14.07 -15.06
C ASP A 50 12.74 -12.56 -14.80
N CYS A 51 11.82 -11.97 -14.05
CA CYS A 51 11.93 -10.57 -13.64
C CYS A 51 13.11 -10.33 -12.71
N ILE A 52 13.97 -9.42 -13.09
CA ILE A 52 15.09 -8.95 -12.27
C ILE A 52 14.51 -7.95 -11.25
N ILE A 53 14.56 -8.31 -9.96
CA ILE A 53 14.30 -7.34 -8.90
C ILE A 53 15.48 -6.38 -8.85
N LYS A 54 15.28 -5.13 -9.25
CA LYS A 54 16.27 -4.09 -9.02
C LYS A 54 16.42 -3.89 -7.52
N LYS A 55 17.62 -4.12 -7.01
CA LYS A 55 17.99 -3.81 -5.64
C LYS A 55 17.87 -2.29 -5.48
N GLU A 56 17.03 -1.82 -4.54
CA GLU A 56 16.89 -0.40 -4.19
C GLU A 56 15.76 0.39 -4.88
N GLU A 57 14.59 -0.16 -5.03
CA GLU A 57 13.43 0.69 -5.22
C GLU A 57 13.07 1.29 -3.85
N GLN A 58 13.55 2.51 -3.61
CA GLN A 58 13.18 3.25 -2.41
C GLN A 58 11.74 3.72 -2.55
N VAL A 59 10.92 3.37 -1.56
CA VAL A 59 9.56 3.90 -1.45
C VAL A 59 9.61 5.09 -0.51
N LEU A 60 9.29 6.26 -1.05
CA LEU A 60 9.16 7.49 -0.27
C LEU A 60 7.68 7.70 0.03
N ILE A 61 7.37 7.97 1.29
CA ILE A 61 6.01 8.24 1.75
C ILE A 61 5.98 9.58 2.45
N GLY A 62 5.01 10.41 2.11
CA GLY A 62 4.84 11.73 2.67
C GLY A 62 3.43 12.29 2.46
N ILE A 63 3.27 13.55 2.79
CA ILE A 63 2.02 14.27 2.52
C ILE A 63 2.01 14.67 1.04
N PRO A 64 0.87 14.53 0.32
CA PRO A 64 0.76 15.03 -1.05
C PRO A 64 1.10 16.51 -1.13
N ALA A 65 1.95 16.90 -2.09
CA ALA A 65 2.27 18.31 -2.32
C ALA A 65 1.01 19.11 -2.70
N GLU A 66 0.12 18.48 -3.46
CA GLU A 66 -1.20 18.98 -3.78
C GLU A 66 -2.24 18.10 -3.09
N TYR A 67 -2.81 18.61 -2.01
CA TYR A 67 -3.76 17.85 -1.20
C TYR A 67 -5.10 17.70 -1.92
N PRO A 68 -5.59 16.48 -2.15
CA PRO A 68 -6.78 16.24 -2.96
C PRO A 68 -8.07 16.47 -2.14
N THR A 69 -8.37 17.74 -1.85
CA THR A 69 -9.49 18.13 -0.97
C THR A 69 -10.83 17.57 -1.43
N GLU A 70 -11.09 17.55 -2.73
CA GLU A 70 -12.33 17.00 -3.29
C GLU A 70 -12.47 15.51 -3.01
N LEU A 71 -11.40 14.73 -3.24
CA LEU A 71 -11.37 13.31 -2.93
C LEU A 71 -11.61 13.07 -1.44
N ILE A 72 -10.92 13.82 -0.58
CA ILE A 72 -11.03 13.69 0.88
C ILE A 72 -12.46 13.97 1.37
N ASN A 73 -13.06 15.06 0.92
CA ASN A 73 -14.43 15.42 1.32
C ASN A 73 -15.43 14.33 0.90
N ASN A 74 -15.31 13.82 -0.30
CA ASN A 74 -16.17 12.74 -0.77
C ASN A 74 -15.94 11.42 -0.04
N LEU A 75 -14.69 11.11 0.32
CA LEU A 75 -14.38 9.94 1.13
C LEU A 75 -14.96 10.03 2.54
N CYS A 76 -14.90 11.18 3.19
CA CYS A 76 -15.54 11.38 4.50
C CYS A 76 -17.05 11.09 4.45
N ILE A 77 -17.75 11.64 3.46
CA ILE A 77 -19.19 11.38 3.24
C ILE A 77 -19.45 9.89 2.96
N TYR A 78 -18.58 9.27 2.19
CA TYR A 78 -18.68 7.85 1.87
C TYR A 78 -18.51 6.98 3.13
N PHE A 79 -17.49 7.24 3.94
CA PHE A 79 -17.21 6.47 5.15
C PHE A 79 -18.28 6.66 6.23
N ASP A 80 -18.89 7.83 6.32
CA ASP A 80 -20.03 8.06 7.22
C ASP A 80 -21.23 7.16 6.89
N LYS A 81 -21.44 6.86 5.63
CA LYS A 81 -22.50 5.95 5.15
C LYS A 81 -22.11 4.48 5.29
N GLU A 82 -20.87 4.15 4.97
CA GLU A 82 -20.35 2.79 4.92
C GLU A 82 -20.27 2.13 6.31
N LYS A 83 -19.96 2.90 7.35
CA LYS A 83 -19.88 2.48 8.76
C LYS A 83 -18.87 1.35 9.07
N SER A 84 -18.17 0.81 8.08
CA SER A 84 -17.17 -0.22 8.27
C SER A 84 -15.76 0.32 8.48
N VAL A 85 -15.52 1.59 8.11
CA VAL A 85 -14.25 2.28 8.27
C VAL A 85 -14.25 3.10 9.55
N TYR A 86 -13.24 2.92 10.39
CA TYR A 86 -13.06 3.65 11.63
C TYR A 86 -12.08 4.80 11.49
N LYS A 87 -11.00 4.58 10.75
CA LYS A 87 -9.94 5.56 10.58
C LYS A 87 -9.35 5.48 9.19
N ALA A 88 -9.03 6.63 8.61
CA ALA A 88 -8.42 6.70 7.28
C ALA A 88 -7.33 7.75 7.21
N PHE A 89 -6.24 7.41 6.48
CA PHE A 89 -5.10 8.28 6.21
C PHE A 89 -4.89 8.35 4.70
N LEU A 90 -4.56 9.52 4.18
CA LEU A 90 -4.17 9.68 2.79
C LEU A 90 -2.79 10.30 2.70
N LEU A 91 -1.89 9.58 2.05
CA LEU A 91 -0.50 9.95 1.85
C LEU A 91 -0.14 9.92 0.37
N TRP A 92 1.03 10.37 0.05
CA TRP A 92 1.64 10.26 -1.27
C TRP A 92 2.81 9.28 -1.20
N MET A 93 2.80 8.29 -2.08
CA MET A 93 3.84 7.28 -2.17
C MET A 93 4.53 7.39 -3.52
N VAL A 94 5.86 7.41 -3.51
CA VAL A 94 6.69 7.42 -4.72
C VAL A 94 7.52 6.15 -4.77
N ARG A 95 7.42 5.44 -5.88
CA ARG A 95 8.22 4.25 -6.20
C ARG A 95 8.97 4.51 -7.51
N GLY A 96 10.30 4.64 -7.42
CA GLY A 96 11.08 5.04 -8.57
C GLY A 96 10.62 6.39 -9.12
N GLU A 97 10.11 6.41 -10.35
CA GLU A 97 9.57 7.62 -11.00
C GLU A 97 8.04 7.74 -10.90
N GLU A 98 7.36 6.72 -10.36
CA GLU A 98 5.91 6.69 -10.28
C GLU A 98 5.41 7.12 -8.90
N GLY A 99 4.40 7.99 -8.90
CA GLY A 99 3.74 8.44 -7.70
C GLY A 99 2.27 7.99 -7.66
N SER A 100 1.81 7.61 -6.47
CA SER A 100 0.42 7.21 -6.23
C SER A 100 -0.09 7.76 -4.90
N TYR A 101 -1.40 7.90 -4.77
CA TYR A 101 -2.01 8.08 -3.46
C TYR A 101 -1.96 6.75 -2.69
N LEU A 102 -1.62 6.83 -1.42
CA LEU A 102 -1.65 5.72 -0.49
C LEU A 102 -2.77 5.96 0.52
N LEU A 103 -3.84 5.20 0.40
CA LEU A 103 -4.97 5.23 1.33
C LEU A 103 -4.80 4.11 2.36
N ILE A 104 -4.64 4.47 3.63
CA ILE A 104 -4.50 3.50 4.71
C ILE A 104 -5.79 3.49 5.51
N LEU A 105 -6.39 2.32 5.68
CA LEU A 105 -7.70 2.15 6.27
C LEU A 105 -7.65 1.25 7.51
N ASP A 106 -8.24 1.73 8.60
CA ASP A 106 -8.66 0.89 9.71
C ASP A 106 -10.14 0.57 9.53
N SER A 107 -10.43 -0.69 9.26
CA SER A 107 -11.78 -1.17 8.99
C SER A 107 -11.99 -2.57 9.52
N LYS A 108 -13.25 -2.93 9.76
CA LYS A 108 -13.64 -4.29 10.18
C LYS A 108 -14.15 -5.17 9.04
N GLU A 109 -14.41 -4.60 7.87
CA GLU A 109 -14.85 -5.35 6.71
C GLU A 109 -13.68 -6.01 5.99
N ASP A 110 -13.93 -7.13 5.32
CA ASP A 110 -12.94 -7.85 4.53
C ASP A 110 -12.34 -6.92 3.46
N PRO A 111 -11.01 -6.74 3.45
CA PRO A 111 -10.33 -5.94 2.43
C PRO A 111 -10.65 -6.33 0.99
N ASN A 112 -10.86 -7.63 0.74
CA ASN A 112 -11.20 -8.12 -0.61
C ASN A 112 -12.57 -7.62 -1.12
N ILE A 113 -13.45 -7.23 -0.22
CA ILE A 113 -14.77 -6.66 -0.53
C ILE A 113 -14.71 -5.14 -0.49
N LEU A 114 -14.12 -4.59 0.55
CA LEU A 114 -14.11 -3.14 0.81
C LEU A 114 -13.23 -2.38 -0.17
N TYR A 115 -12.00 -2.84 -0.43
CA TYR A 115 -11.02 -2.08 -1.23
C TYR A 115 -11.45 -1.89 -2.69
N PRO A 116 -11.99 -2.91 -3.41
CA PRO A 116 -12.51 -2.70 -4.76
C PRO A 116 -13.64 -1.67 -4.81
N ARG A 117 -14.52 -1.64 -3.81
CA ARG A 117 -15.62 -0.66 -3.72
C ARG A 117 -15.07 0.77 -3.53
N ILE A 118 -14.13 0.94 -2.61
CA ILE A 118 -13.49 2.23 -2.37
C ILE A 118 -12.69 2.68 -3.60
N GLY A 119 -11.91 1.78 -4.20
CA GLY A 119 -11.13 2.08 -5.40
C GLY A 119 -12.01 2.54 -6.56
N ASN A 120 -13.13 1.85 -6.78
CA ASN A 120 -14.10 2.24 -7.80
C ASN A 120 -14.77 3.60 -7.49
N PHE A 121 -15.07 3.88 -6.23
CA PHE A 121 -15.57 5.18 -5.81
C PHE A 121 -14.54 6.29 -6.04
N CYS A 122 -13.29 6.07 -5.65
CA CYS A 122 -12.21 7.04 -5.77
C CYS A 122 -11.84 7.33 -7.23
N SER A 123 -12.01 6.38 -8.14
CA SER A 123 -11.59 6.52 -9.55
C SER A 123 -12.11 7.78 -10.23
N ARG A 124 -13.26 8.29 -9.81
CA ARG A 124 -13.88 9.53 -10.32
C ARG A 124 -13.10 10.79 -9.97
N PHE A 125 -12.29 10.75 -8.90
CA PHE A 125 -11.60 11.90 -8.33
C PHE A 125 -10.09 11.84 -8.51
N LEU A 126 -9.56 10.69 -8.94
CA LEU A 126 -8.10 10.46 -9.04
C LEU A 126 -7.49 11.13 -10.27
N LYS A 127 -8.30 11.51 -11.25
CA LYS A 127 -7.83 11.99 -12.56
C LYS A 127 -6.88 10.93 -13.14
N ASP A 128 -5.63 11.28 -13.41
CA ASP A 128 -4.62 10.36 -13.97
C ASP A 128 -3.71 9.74 -12.90
N LYS A 129 -4.06 9.87 -11.63
CA LYS A 129 -3.24 9.35 -10.52
C LYS A 129 -3.72 7.97 -10.07
N MET A 130 -2.76 7.16 -9.64
CA MET A 130 -3.02 5.83 -9.08
C MET A 130 -3.38 5.92 -7.60
N LEU A 131 -4.11 4.91 -7.10
CA LEU A 131 -4.46 4.75 -5.70
C LEU A 131 -4.10 3.35 -5.23
N ASP A 132 -3.26 3.29 -4.22
CA ASP A 132 -2.97 2.08 -3.45
C ASP A 132 -3.75 2.10 -2.15
N ILE A 133 -4.37 0.97 -1.78
CA ILE A 133 -5.13 0.85 -0.52
C ILE A 133 -4.50 -0.23 0.34
N VAL A 134 -4.23 0.11 1.60
CA VAL A 134 -3.54 -0.75 2.56
C VAL A 134 -4.28 -0.76 3.90
N SER A 135 -4.23 -1.89 4.60
CA SER A 135 -4.77 -1.98 5.96
C SER A 135 -3.87 -1.27 6.98
N ALA A 136 -4.47 -0.45 7.85
CA ALA A 136 -3.80 0.14 9.00
C ALA A 136 -3.28 -0.93 9.99
N ASN A 137 -3.87 -2.12 9.98
CA ASN A 137 -3.50 -3.23 10.85
C ASN A 137 -2.34 -4.09 10.29
N SER A 138 -1.93 -3.88 9.03
CA SER A 138 -0.71 -4.46 8.49
C SER A 138 0.53 -3.84 9.16
N ASP A 139 1.65 -4.57 9.18
CA ASP A 139 2.88 -4.02 9.77
C ASP A 139 3.37 -2.79 9.03
N PHE A 140 3.21 -2.76 7.70
CA PHE A 140 3.47 -1.58 6.90
C PHE A 140 2.57 -0.40 7.30
N GLY A 141 1.25 -0.62 7.32
CA GLY A 141 0.28 0.40 7.72
C GLY A 141 0.55 0.95 9.11
N LYS A 142 0.76 0.08 10.11
CA LYS A 142 1.10 0.47 11.48
C LYS A 142 2.32 1.36 11.59
N ASN A 143 3.35 1.10 10.80
CA ASN A 143 4.57 1.90 10.83
C ASN A 143 4.35 3.27 10.20
N VAL A 144 3.68 3.32 9.07
CA VAL A 144 3.43 4.57 8.33
C VAL A 144 2.53 5.51 9.12
N ILE A 145 1.45 5.02 9.73
CA ILE A 145 0.48 5.87 10.43
C ILE A 145 1.01 6.50 11.72
N LYS A 146 2.13 6.00 12.29
CA LYS A 146 2.71 6.57 13.53
C LYS A 146 3.09 8.05 13.41
N GLU A 147 3.49 8.47 12.23
CA GLU A 147 4.01 9.82 11.97
C GLU A 147 3.00 10.72 11.24
N HIS A 148 1.80 10.20 10.95
CA HIS A 148 0.82 10.90 10.14
C HIS A 148 -0.53 11.01 10.84
N LYS A 149 -1.26 12.08 10.52
CA LYS A 149 -2.63 12.29 11.04
C LYS A 149 -3.67 11.70 10.09
N SER A 150 -4.72 11.11 10.68
CA SER A 150 -5.90 10.69 9.95
C SER A 150 -6.67 11.90 9.41
N PHE A 151 -7.24 11.76 8.21
CA PHE A 151 -8.22 12.74 7.70
C PHE A 151 -9.65 12.37 8.09
N TYR A 152 -9.87 11.11 8.47
CA TYR A 152 -11.15 10.60 8.93
C TYR A 152 -10.95 9.74 10.16
N GLU A 153 -11.81 9.97 11.16
CA GLU A 153 -11.86 9.17 12.38
C GLU A 153 -13.31 9.14 12.87
N ARG A 154 -13.81 7.96 13.15
CA ARG A 154 -15.13 7.76 13.74
C ARG A 154 -14.97 7.50 15.23
N ASP A 155 -15.77 8.19 16.02
CA ASP A 155 -15.94 7.98 17.46
C ASP A 155 -16.62 6.62 17.76
#